data_6b54f34f840f7424144ecd55ec8060e7
#
_entry.id   6b54f34f840f7424144ecd55ec8060e7
#
_cell.length_a   1.000
_cell.length_b   1.000
_cell.length_c   1.000
_cell.angle_alpha   90.00
_cell.angle_beta   90.00
_cell.angle_gamma   90.00
#
_symmetry.space_group_name_H-M   'P 1'
#
loop_
_entity.id
_entity.type
_entity.pdbx_description
1 polymer ?
#
loop_
_entity_poly.entity_id
_entity_poly.type
_entity_poly.pdbx_seq_one_letter_code
_entity_poly.pdbx_strand_id
1 'polypeptide(L)'
;MRYEAPGSVDEAVKLLADANGAARILAGGTDLLVQLRAGMISPEVVVDIKNIAETEGITADGGGFCIGSTVSGAAMGEHADLCAAWPGVVEGVELIGSTQVQGRATMVGNLCNASPAADGVPALIAAGATCTIVGPKGQ
;
A
#
# COMPACT_ATOMS: atom_id res chain seq x y z
N MET A 1 -0.06 21.12 -7.97
CA MET A 1 -0.39 19.71 -7.61
C MET A 1 -1.89 19.51 -7.71
N ARG A 2 -2.35 18.54 -8.51
CA ARG A 2 -3.76 18.11 -8.60
C ARG A 2 -3.97 16.89 -7.70
N TYR A 3 -5.17 16.71 -7.21
CA TYR A 3 -5.60 15.53 -6.47
C TYR A 3 -6.67 14.82 -7.29
N GLU A 4 -6.46 13.52 -7.53
CA GLU A 4 -7.37 12.65 -8.28
C GLU A 4 -7.70 11.43 -7.42
N ALA A 5 -8.97 11.02 -7.43
CA ALA A 5 -9.46 9.86 -6.67
C ALA A 5 -10.26 8.94 -7.61
N PRO A 6 -9.57 8.13 -8.42
CA PRO A 6 -10.20 7.21 -9.36
C PRO A 6 -11.04 6.15 -8.64
N GLY A 7 -12.05 5.63 -9.34
CA GLY A 7 -12.92 4.58 -8.85
C GLY A 7 -12.53 3.17 -9.31
N SER A 8 -11.47 3.04 -10.13
CA SER A 8 -10.99 1.75 -10.62
C SER A 8 -9.47 1.72 -10.80
N VAL A 9 -8.91 0.52 -10.86
CA VAL A 9 -7.47 0.32 -11.15
C VAL A 9 -7.12 0.85 -12.53
N ASP A 10 -7.96 0.64 -13.54
CA ASP A 10 -7.72 1.10 -14.91
C ASP A 10 -7.65 2.64 -14.99
N GLU A 11 -8.53 3.35 -14.28
CA GLU A 11 -8.48 4.81 -14.20
C GLU A 11 -7.19 5.29 -13.51
N ALA A 12 -6.79 4.63 -12.41
CA ALA A 12 -5.55 4.96 -11.71
C ALA A 12 -4.33 4.75 -12.61
N VAL A 13 -4.27 3.63 -13.32
CA VAL A 13 -3.18 3.32 -14.28
C VAL A 13 -3.12 4.38 -15.38
N LYS A 14 -4.26 4.81 -15.92
CA LYS A 14 -4.31 5.86 -16.92
C LYS A 14 -3.78 7.20 -16.40
N LEU A 15 -4.25 7.62 -15.22
CA LEU A 15 -3.77 8.87 -14.59
C LEU A 15 -2.25 8.85 -14.34
N LEU A 16 -1.72 7.71 -13.90
CA LEU A 16 -0.28 7.53 -13.66
C LEU A 16 0.52 7.56 -14.98
N ALA A 17 0.00 6.92 -16.04
CA ALA A 17 0.63 6.90 -17.35
C ALA A 17 0.63 8.30 -17.98
N ASP A 18 -0.50 9.01 -17.94
CA ASP A 18 -0.64 10.35 -18.50
C ASP A 18 0.26 11.38 -17.79
N ALA A 19 0.55 11.17 -16.51
CA ALA A 19 1.46 12.02 -15.73
C ALA A 19 2.95 11.80 -16.01
N ASN A 20 3.31 10.77 -16.79
CA ASN A 20 4.67 10.49 -17.25
C ASN A 20 5.76 10.59 -16.14
N GLY A 21 5.48 9.99 -14.98
CA GLY A 21 6.38 9.98 -13.81
C GLY A 21 6.20 11.15 -12.84
N ALA A 22 5.40 12.15 -13.18
CA ALA A 22 5.12 13.31 -12.32
C ALA A 22 3.99 13.06 -11.31
N ALA A 23 3.44 11.85 -11.24
CA ALA A 23 2.44 11.46 -10.25
C ALA A 23 3.04 10.72 -9.06
N ARG A 24 2.27 10.71 -7.95
CA ARG A 24 2.52 9.85 -6.78
C ARG A 24 1.21 9.20 -6.34
N ILE A 25 1.29 7.93 -5.95
CA ILE A 25 0.16 7.17 -5.42
C ILE A 25 0.00 7.49 -3.93
N LEU A 26 -1.24 7.72 -3.52
CA LEU A 26 -1.63 7.89 -2.12
C LEU A 26 -2.47 6.69 -1.68
N ALA A 27 -1.91 5.85 -0.83
CA ALA A 27 -2.62 4.84 -0.05
C ALA A 27 -2.78 5.33 1.40
N GLY A 28 -2.03 4.79 2.37
CA GLY A 28 -2.03 5.27 3.76
C GLY A 28 -1.55 6.71 3.93
N GLY A 29 -0.58 7.13 3.13
CA GLY A 29 -0.04 8.49 3.11
C GLY A 29 0.96 8.81 4.22
N THR A 30 1.32 7.86 5.05
CA THR A 30 2.18 8.07 6.22
C THR A 30 3.60 8.50 5.87
N ASP A 31 4.11 8.10 4.71
CA ASP A 31 5.37 8.57 4.14
C ASP A 31 5.16 9.72 3.16
N LEU A 32 4.24 9.56 2.21
CA LEU A 32 4.01 10.53 1.14
C LEU A 32 3.70 11.94 1.66
N LEU A 33 2.83 12.06 2.67
CA LEU A 33 2.46 13.36 3.24
C LEU A 33 3.62 14.01 4.00
N VAL A 34 4.50 13.23 4.61
CA VAL A 34 5.72 13.73 5.25
C VAL A 34 6.69 14.27 4.19
N GLN A 35 6.92 13.52 3.11
CA GLN A 35 7.78 13.94 2.00
C GLN A 35 7.26 15.22 1.34
N LEU A 36 5.95 15.33 1.13
CA LEU A 36 5.31 16.54 0.59
C LEU A 36 5.50 17.75 1.52
N ARG A 37 5.25 17.59 2.83
CA ARG A 37 5.40 18.65 3.82
C ARG A 37 6.86 19.11 3.97
N ALA A 38 7.79 18.19 3.88
CA ALA A 38 9.21 18.48 3.96
C ALA A 38 9.78 19.06 2.64
N GLY A 39 8.97 19.17 1.58
CA GLY A 39 9.43 19.66 0.28
C GLY A 39 10.41 18.73 -0.44
N MET A 40 10.47 17.47 -0.01
CA MET A 40 11.36 16.47 -0.62
C MET A 40 10.90 16.04 -2.02
N ILE A 41 9.61 16.14 -2.27
CA ILE A 41 8.98 15.81 -3.55
C ILE A 41 7.94 16.89 -3.92
N SER A 42 7.74 17.10 -5.22
CA SER A 42 6.76 18.05 -5.75
C SER A 42 6.04 17.44 -6.96
N PRO A 43 5.14 16.46 -6.76
CA PRO A 43 4.41 15.85 -7.86
C PRO A 43 3.39 16.81 -8.47
N GLU A 44 3.11 16.65 -9.75
CA GLU A 44 2.02 17.38 -10.43
C GLU A 44 0.65 16.80 -10.03
N VAL A 45 0.59 15.48 -9.80
CA VAL A 45 -0.64 14.75 -9.48
C VAL A 45 -0.42 13.81 -8.30
N VAL A 46 -1.37 13.80 -7.37
CA VAL A 46 -1.52 12.77 -6.35
C VAL A 46 -2.75 11.93 -6.69
N VAL A 47 -2.56 10.63 -6.87
CA VAL A 47 -3.60 9.66 -7.21
C VAL A 47 -3.96 8.89 -5.94
N ASP A 48 -5.13 9.15 -5.39
CA ASP A 48 -5.64 8.49 -4.20
C ASP A 48 -6.39 7.20 -4.58
N ILE A 49 -5.85 6.06 -4.17
CA ILE A 49 -6.38 4.74 -4.55
C ILE A 49 -7.33 4.14 -3.51
N LYS A 50 -7.65 4.85 -2.42
CA LYS A 50 -8.47 4.32 -1.32
C LYS A 50 -9.95 4.08 -1.67
N ASN A 51 -10.43 4.64 -2.78
CA ASN A 51 -11.80 4.45 -3.25
C ASN A 51 -11.92 3.35 -4.33
N ILE A 52 -10.85 2.61 -4.58
CA ILE A 52 -10.81 1.53 -5.56
C ILE A 52 -11.10 0.21 -4.86
N ALA A 53 -12.26 -0.37 -5.11
CA ALA A 53 -12.72 -1.60 -4.43
C ALA A 53 -11.73 -2.77 -4.57
N GLU A 54 -11.06 -2.89 -5.73
CA GLU A 54 -10.06 -3.93 -6.00
C GLU A 54 -8.79 -3.82 -5.14
N THR A 55 -8.57 -2.68 -4.49
CA THR A 55 -7.43 -2.44 -3.61
C THR A 55 -7.74 -2.68 -2.14
N GLU A 56 -8.98 -2.98 -1.82
CA GLU A 56 -9.47 -3.21 -0.46
C GLU A 56 -9.51 -4.70 -0.11
N GLY A 57 -9.57 -4.97 1.18
CA GLY A 57 -9.88 -6.30 1.73
C GLY A 57 -8.69 -7.25 1.84
N ILE A 58 -8.95 -8.31 2.62
CA ILE A 58 -8.06 -9.44 2.84
C ILE A 58 -8.87 -10.69 2.47
N THR A 59 -8.41 -11.45 1.49
CA THR A 59 -9.11 -12.66 1.02
C THR A 59 -8.20 -13.87 1.07
N ALA A 60 -8.75 -15.01 1.51
CA ALA A 60 -8.03 -16.28 1.46
C ALA A 60 -7.86 -16.73 0.00
N ASP A 61 -6.67 -17.16 -0.36
CA ASP A 61 -6.33 -17.62 -1.70
C ASP A 61 -5.31 -18.76 -1.66
N GLY A 62 -5.68 -19.93 -2.14
CA GLY A 62 -4.78 -21.05 -2.37
C GLY A 62 -3.93 -21.53 -1.17
N GLY A 63 -4.37 -21.28 0.06
CA GLY A 63 -3.63 -21.59 1.29
C GLY A 63 -2.81 -20.42 1.83
N GLY A 64 -2.91 -19.25 1.18
CA GLY A 64 -2.40 -17.96 1.61
C GLY A 64 -3.48 -16.91 1.68
N PHE A 65 -3.06 -15.64 1.64
CA PHE A 65 -3.96 -14.49 1.64
C PHE A 65 -3.55 -13.49 0.56
N CYS A 66 -4.53 -12.94 -0.13
CA CYS A 66 -4.38 -11.75 -0.94
C CYS A 66 -4.75 -10.52 -0.10
N ILE A 67 -3.84 -9.57 0.01
CA ILE A 67 -4.00 -8.35 0.82
C ILE A 67 -4.04 -7.15 -0.13
N GLY A 68 -5.13 -6.42 -0.12
CA GLY A 68 -5.32 -5.23 -0.93
C GLY A 68 -4.33 -4.10 -0.56
N SER A 69 -3.95 -3.32 -1.54
CA SER A 69 -2.92 -2.27 -1.37
C SER A 69 -3.33 -1.13 -0.44
N THR A 70 -4.61 -0.98 -0.15
CA THR A 70 -5.14 0.04 0.76
C THR A 70 -5.51 -0.49 2.15
N VAL A 71 -5.34 -1.79 2.38
CA VAL A 71 -5.58 -2.40 3.70
C VAL A 71 -4.60 -1.82 4.71
N SER A 72 -5.14 -1.27 5.81
CA SER A 72 -4.34 -0.69 6.87
C SER A 72 -3.69 -1.78 7.75
N GLY A 73 -2.58 -1.43 8.40
CA GLY A 73 -1.93 -2.30 9.38
C GLY A 73 -2.88 -2.69 10.52
N ALA A 74 -3.71 -1.76 10.98
CA ALA A 74 -4.72 -2.05 12.00
C ALA A 74 -5.73 -3.11 11.53
N ALA A 75 -6.23 -3.01 10.29
CA ALA A 75 -7.14 -4.02 9.73
C ALA A 75 -6.48 -5.39 9.58
N MET A 76 -5.18 -5.44 9.28
CA MET A 76 -4.41 -6.69 9.27
C MET A 76 -4.32 -7.31 10.68
N GLY A 77 -4.04 -6.49 11.70
CA GLY A 77 -3.97 -6.92 13.10
C GLY A 77 -5.32 -7.39 13.68
N GLU A 78 -6.43 -6.89 13.14
CA GLU A 78 -7.79 -7.30 13.52
C GLU A 78 -8.29 -8.55 12.76
N HIS A 79 -7.58 -9.01 11.72
CA HIS A 79 -7.99 -10.16 10.91
C HIS A 79 -7.53 -11.49 11.53
N ALA A 80 -8.40 -12.15 12.29
CA ALA A 80 -8.07 -13.30 13.10
C ALA A 80 -7.37 -14.45 12.33
N ASP A 81 -7.88 -14.80 11.14
CA ASP A 81 -7.30 -15.88 10.34
C ASP A 81 -5.93 -15.54 9.79
N LEU A 82 -5.70 -14.29 9.40
CA LEU A 82 -4.39 -13.80 8.96
C LEU A 82 -3.39 -13.84 10.12
N CYS A 83 -3.80 -13.36 11.30
CA CYS A 83 -2.96 -13.37 12.51
C CYS A 83 -2.58 -14.80 12.90
N ALA A 84 -3.51 -15.74 12.78
CA ALA A 84 -3.24 -17.16 13.10
C ALA A 84 -2.31 -17.84 12.08
N ALA A 85 -2.49 -17.55 10.79
CA ALA A 85 -1.72 -18.20 9.73
C ALA A 85 -0.35 -17.56 9.49
N TRP A 86 -0.26 -16.24 9.58
CA TRP A 86 0.92 -15.46 9.24
C TRP A 86 1.28 -14.42 10.30
N PRO A 87 1.50 -14.82 11.57
CA PRO A 87 1.75 -13.88 12.67
C PRO A 87 2.95 -12.98 12.41
N GLY A 88 4.04 -13.49 11.84
CA GLY A 88 5.23 -12.69 11.55
C GLY A 88 5.01 -11.59 10.49
N VAL A 89 4.05 -11.77 9.55
CA VAL A 89 3.67 -10.72 8.59
C VAL A 89 2.88 -9.63 9.30
N VAL A 90 1.97 -10.01 10.20
CA VAL A 90 1.19 -9.06 11.01
C VAL A 90 2.10 -8.28 11.96
N GLU A 91 3.00 -8.97 12.69
CA GLU A 91 4.00 -8.33 13.54
C GLU A 91 4.85 -7.32 12.76
N GLY A 92 5.28 -7.68 11.53
CA GLY A 92 6.06 -6.77 10.68
C GLY A 92 5.30 -5.50 10.30
N VAL A 93 3.99 -5.57 10.05
CA VAL A 93 3.19 -4.37 9.78
C VAL A 93 2.90 -3.56 11.03
N GLU A 94 2.79 -4.19 12.19
CA GLU A 94 2.58 -3.52 13.48
C GLU A 94 3.82 -2.75 13.97
N LEU A 95 4.99 -3.03 13.42
CA LEU A 95 6.20 -2.23 13.65
C LEU A 95 6.21 -0.92 12.87
N ILE A 96 5.32 -0.74 11.87
CA ILE A 96 5.27 0.48 11.07
C ILE A 96 4.70 1.63 11.91
N GLY A 97 5.58 2.46 12.44
CA GLY A 97 5.23 3.64 13.23
C GLY A 97 4.57 3.30 14.58
N SER A 98 3.59 4.11 14.96
CA SER A 98 2.83 3.96 16.21
C SER A 98 1.43 3.42 15.94
N THR A 99 0.71 3.03 17.00
CA THR A 99 -0.69 2.57 16.89
C THR A 99 -1.59 3.56 16.13
N GLN A 100 -1.36 4.88 16.28
CA GLN A 100 -2.11 5.90 15.55
C GLN A 100 -1.78 5.90 14.05
N VAL A 101 -0.55 5.55 13.69
CA VAL A 101 -0.11 5.45 12.30
C VAL A 101 -0.66 4.19 11.64
N GLN A 102 -0.76 3.09 12.36
CA GLN A 102 -1.22 1.78 11.88
C GLN A 102 -2.64 1.80 11.30
N GLY A 103 -3.50 2.71 11.78
CA GLY A 103 -4.83 2.94 11.19
C GLY A 103 -4.80 3.52 9.77
N ARG A 104 -3.63 3.96 9.29
CA ARG A 104 -3.43 4.57 7.97
C ARG A 104 -2.34 3.87 7.16
N ALA A 105 -1.22 3.51 7.78
CA ALA A 105 -0.12 2.83 7.11
C ALA A 105 -0.59 1.51 6.49
N THR A 106 -0.10 1.23 5.28
CA THR A 106 -0.41 -0.01 4.57
C THR A 106 0.86 -0.82 4.33
N MET A 107 0.77 -2.15 4.39
CA MET A 107 1.89 -3.03 4.10
C MET A 107 2.45 -2.78 2.70
N VAL A 108 1.56 -2.64 1.70
CA VAL A 108 1.96 -2.39 0.31
C VAL A 108 2.58 -1.00 0.14
N GLY A 109 2.05 0.01 0.85
CA GLY A 109 2.66 1.35 0.88
C GLY A 109 4.07 1.34 1.46
N ASN A 110 4.31 0.60 2.53
CA ASN A 110 5.62 0.41 3.14
C ASN A 110 6.60 -0.27 2.16
N LEU A 111 6.15 -1.33 1.48
CA LEU A 111 6.93 -1.99 0.43
C LEU A 111 7.28 -1.03 -0.72
N CYS A 112 6.29 -0.33 -1.27
CA CYS A 112 6.45 0.54 -2.45
C CYS A 112 7.23 1.83 -2.15
N ASN A 113 7.25 2.29 -0.89
CA ASN A 113 8.11 3.41 -0.47
C ASN A 113 9.60 3.08 -0.59
N ALA A 114 9.94 1.78 -0.65
CA ALA A 114 11.29 1.25 -0.88
C ALA A 114 12.35 1.81 0.09
N SER A 115 11.95 2.13 1.32
CA SER A 115 12.89 2.52 2.36
C SER A 115 13.80 1.33 2.73
N PRO A 116 15.11 1.51 2.90
CA PRO A 116 16.00 0.45 3.39
C PRO A 116 15.68 0.02 4.82
N ALA A 117 14.90 0.81 5.56
CA ALA A 117 14.43 0.55 6.92
C ALA A 117 12.93 0.15 6.94
N ALA A 118 12.39 -0.40 5.86
CA ALA A 118 10.99 -0.81 5.80
C ALA A 118 10.74 -2.05 6.67
N ASP A 119 9.96 -1.90 7.75
CA ASP A 119 9.75 -2.94 8.76
C ASP A 119 8.98 -4.16 8.20
N GLY A 120 8.04 -3.96 7.30
CA GLY A 120 7.23 -5.05 6.72
C GLY A 120 7.97 -5.92 5.70
N VAL A 121 9.01 -5.42 5.05
CA VAL A 121 9.67 -6.09 3.92
C VAL A 121 10.38 -7.39 4.32
N PRO A 122 11.12 -7.48 5.42
CA PRO A 122 11.74 -8.75 5.86
C PRO A 122 10.70 -9.86 6.10
N ALA A 123 9.56 -9.52 6.67
CA ALA A 123 8.47 -10.48 6.93
C ALA A 123 7.84 -10.97 5.62
N LEU A 124 7.63 -10.10 4.64
CA LEU A 124 7.13 -10.46 3.31
C LEU A 124 8.10 -11.40 2.57
N ILE A 125 9.40 -11.13 2.64
CA ILE A 125 10.44 -11.98 2.04
C ILE A 125 10.44 -13.36 2.70
N ALA A 126 10.39 -13.43 4.03
CA ALA A 126 10.35 -14.68 4.78
C ALA A 126 9.09 -15.51 4.49
N ALA A 127 7.96 -14.85 4.24
CA ALA A 127 6.71 -15.48 3.85
C ALA A 127 6.68 -15.94 2.38
N GLY A 128 7.68 -15.58 1.57
CA GLY A 128 7.66 -15.85 0.13
C GLY A 128 6.56 -15.08 -0.60
N ALA A 129 6.20 -13.89 -0.11
CA ALA A 129 5.13 -13.09 -0.67
C ALA A 129 5.43 -12.67 -2.11
N THR A 130 4.38 -12.62 -2.93
CA THR A 130 4.42 -12.08 -4.30
C THR A 130 3.67 -10.76 -4.36
N CYS A 131 4.11 -9.85 -5.22
CA CYS A 131 3.47 -8.55 -5.43
C CYS A 131 2.88 -8.50 -6.84
N THR A 132 1.58 -8.26 -6.93
CA THR A 132 0.90 -8.03 -8.19
C THR A 132 1.03 -6.57 -8.59
N ILE A 133 1.57 -6.31 -9.77
CA ILE A 133 1.75 -4.97 -10.31
C ILE A 133 0.88 -4.82 -11.56
N VAL A 134 0.01 -3.82 -11.55
CA VAL A 134 -0.83 -3.49 -12.71
C VAL A 134 -0.33 -2.21 -13.37
N GLY A 135 -0.13 -2.26 -14.66
CA GLY A 135 0.38 -1.14 -15.45
C GLY A 135 -0.28 -1.03 -16.83
N PRO A 136 0.15 -0.08 -17.67
CA PRO A 136 -0.46 0.15 -18.99
C PRO A 136 -0.40 -1.05 -19.96
N LYS A 137 0.45 -2.03 -19.66
CA LYS A 137 0.61 -3.26 -20.46
C LYS A 137 -0.09 -4.48 -19.86
N GLY A 138 -0.88 -4.28 -18.81
CA GLY A 138 -1.56 -5.32 -18.03
C GLY A 138 -0.88 -5.64 -16.71
N GLN A 139 -1.19 -6.83 -16.20
CA GLN A 139 -0.72 -7.35 -14.93
C GLN A 139 0.53 -8.20 -15.12
#